data_8a35fb95c396671231f3884d81b85e09
#
_entry.id   8a35fb95c396671231f3884d81b85e09
#
_cell.length_a   1.000
_cell.length_b   1.000
_cell.length_c   1.000
_cell.angle_alpha   90.00
_cell.angle_beta   90.00
_cell.angle_gamma   90.00
#
_symmetry.space_group_name_H-M   'P 1'
#
loop_
_entity.id
_entity.type
_entity.pdbx_description
1 polymer ?
#
loop_
_entity_poly.entity_id
_entity_poly.type
_entity_poly.pdbx_seq_one_letter_code
_entity_poly.pdbx_strand_id
1 'polypeptide(L)'
;MNRIIHIIIAAGLVILVGTIVMYNIESKVPNTKIKTYLDSLWWCVSTVTTVGYGDIVPVSNLGRIVAIFYMFFGISMISLLFFVITNTF
;
A
#
# COMPACT_ATOMS: atom_id res chain seq x y z
N MET A 1 15.87 -15.98 -9.49
CA MET A 1 15.59 -16.09 -8.03
C MET A 1 15.92 -14.80 -7.30
N ASN A 2 17.14 -14.26 -7.45
CA ASN A 2 17.52 -13.04 -6.73
C ASN A 2 16.62 -11.85 -7.04
N ARG A 3 16.16 -11.72 -8.28
CA ARG A 3 15.25 -10.63 -8.66
C ARG A 3 13.93 -10.71 -7.92
N ILE A 4 13.36 -11.94 -7.82
CA ILE A 4 12.10 -12.16 -7.13
C ILE A 4 12.23 -11.78 -5.66
N ILE A 5 13.31 -12.21 -5.01
CA ILE A 5 13.55 -11.91 -3.59
C ILE A 5 13.65 -10.41 -3.37
N HIS A 6 14.42 -9.70 -4.21
CA HIS A 6 14.58 -8.25 -4.09
C HIS A 6 13.25 -7.52 -4.27
N ILE A 7 12.44 -7.96 -5.22
CA ILE A 7 11.15 -7.32 -5.48
C ILE A 7 10.17 -7.59 -4.34
N ILE A 8 10.15 -8.80 -3.78
CA ILE A 8 9.31 -9.14 -2.64
C ILE A 8 9.70 -8.29 -1.43
N ILE A 9 10.99 -8.14 -1.17
CA ILE A 9 11.48 -7.29 -0.08
C ILE A 9 11.07 -5.85 -0.32
N ALA A 10 11.26 -5.35 -1.53
CA ALA A 10 10.87 -3.97 -1.88
C ALA A 10 9.37 -3.76 -1.71
N ALA A 11 8.54 -4.70 -2.14
CA ALA A 11 7.09 -4.62 -1.97
C ALA A 11 6.71 -4.60 -0.48
N GLY A 12 7.36 -5.44 0.32
CA GLY A 12 7.16 -5.45 1.76
C GLY A 12 7.53 -4.13 2.41
N LEU A 13 8.63 -3.52 1.98
CA LEU A 13 9.04 -2.20 2.48
C LEU A 13 8.05 -1.11 2.08
N VAL A 14 7.56 -1.14 0.85
CA VAL A 14 6.54 -0.17 0.40
C VAL A 14 5.28 -0.29 1.26
N ILE A 15 4.84 -1.51 1.54
CA ILE A 15 3.66 -1.75 2.39
C ILE A 15 3.93 -1.27 3.81
N LEU A 16 5.10 -1.57 4.37
CA LEU A 16 5.45 -1.16 5.72
C LEU A 16 5.49 0.36 5.86
N VAL A 17 6.20 1.02 4.94
CA VAL A 17 6.30 2.49 4.94
C VAL A 17 4.93 3.12 4.74
N GLY A 18 4.13 2.61 3.81
CA GLY A 18 2.78 3.11 3.58
C GLY A 18 1.89 2.96 4.81
N THR A 19 2.01 1.85 5.51
CA THR A 19 1.25 1.60 6.75
C THR A 19 1.59 2.65 7.81
N ILE A 20 2.87 2.89 8.04
CA ILE A 20 3.32 3.84 9.05
C ILE A 20 2.93 5.27 8.66
N VAL A 21 3.17 5.66 7.42
CA VAL A 21 2.87 7.02 6.95
C VAL A 21 1.38 7.29 7.02
N MET A 22 0.56 6.38 6.48
CA MET A 22 -0.89 6.60 6.46
C MET A 22 -1.48 6.60 7.87
N TYR A 23 -1.00 5.72 8.75
CA TYR A 23 -1.44 5.73 10.14
C TYR A 23 -1.17 7.08 10.79
N ASN A 24 0.03 7.62 10.61
CA ASN A 24 0.38 8.90 11.23
C ASN A 24 -0.40 10.07 10.66
N ILE A 25 -0.80 10.00 9.39
CA ILE A 25 -1.61 11.05 8.77
C ILE A 25 -3.07 10.97 9.23
N GLU A 26 -3.64 9.75 9.25
CA GLU A 26 -5.09 9.55 9.35
C GLU A 26 -5.59 9.26 10.76
N SER A 27 -4.78 8.68 11.64
CA SER A 27 -5.29 8.12 12.90
C SER A 27 -6.00 9.13 13.78
N LYS A 28 -5.66 10.40 13.67
CA LYS A 28 -6.25 11.48 14.48
C LYS A 28 -7.31 12.28 13.73
N VAL A 29 -7.59 11.91 12.47
CA VAL A 29 -8.56 12.64 11.66
C VAL A 29 -9.98 12.25 12.10
N PRO A 30 -10.88 13.22 12.30
CA PRO A 30 -12.28 12.90 12.61
C PRO A 30 -12.92 12.05 11.51
N ASN A 31 -13.72 11.08 11.90
CA ASN A 31 -14.47 10.19 11.01
C ASN A 31 -13.61 9.21 10.21
N THR A 32 -12.31 9.11 10.50
CA THR A 32 -11.47 8.13 9.83
C THR A 32 -11.78 6.72 10.32
N LYS A 33 -11.62 5.74 9.44
CA LYS A 33 -11.64 4.33 9.81
C LYS A 33 -10.24 3.76 10.05
N ILE A 34 -9.20 4.56 9.77
CA ILE A 34 -7.81 4.15 10.00
C ILE A 34 -7.43 4.55 11.41
N LYS A 35 -7.79 3.71 12.38
CA LYS A 35 -7.58 3.99 13.81
C LYS A 35 -6.42 3.22 14.40
N THR A 36 -6.01 2.14 13.77
CA THR A 36 -4.92 1.28 14.23
C THR A 36 -3.94 1.04 13.10
N TYR A 37 -2.74 0.54 13.45
CA TYR A 37 -1.79 0.12 12.41
C TYR A 37 -2.34 -1.00 11.55
N LEU A 38 -3.16 -1.89 12.12
CA LEU A 38 -3.77 -2.96 11.37
C LEU A 38 -4.76 -2.41 10.32
N ASP A 39 -5.53 -1.40 10.68
CA ASP A 39 -6.43 -0.73 9.73
C ASP A 39 -5.65 -0.15 8.57
N SER A 40 -4.54 0.53 8.86
CA SER A 40 -3.67 1.11 7.85
C SER A 40 -3.04 0.04 6.97
N LEU A 41 -2.57 -1.05 7.58
CA LEU A 41 -2.01 -2.19 6.85
C LEU A 41 -3.05 -2.80 5.91
N TRP A 42 -4.27 -2.99 6.38
CA TRP A 42 -5.37 -3.50 5.57
C TRP A 42 -5.58 -2.63 4.33
N TRP A 43 -5.62 -1.30 4.54
CA TRP A 43 -5.76 -0.37 3.43
C TRP A 43 -4.59 -0.47 2.45
N CYS A 44 -3.36 -0.51 2.97
CA CYS A 44 -2.17 -0.60 2.13
C CYS A 44 -2.16 -1.87 1.28
N VAL A 45 -2.43 -3.00 1.89
CA VAL A 45 -2.43 -4.28 1.18
C VAL A 45 -3.52 -4.31 0.12
N SER A 46 -4.75 -3.87 0.47
CA SER A 46 -5.85 -3.85 -0.48
C SER A 46 -5.57 -2.90 -1.65
N THR A 47 -4.87 -1.79 -1.38
CA THR A 47 -4.55 -0.81 -2.41
C THR A 47 -3.44 -1.31 -3.34
N VAL A 48 -2.35 -1.83 -2.77
CA VAL A 48 -1.20 -2.31 -3.56
C VAL A 48 -1.59 -3.51 -4.42
N THR A 49 -2.40 -4.40 -3.88
CA THR A 49 -2.86 -5.58 -4.62
C THR A 49 -3.97 -5.28 -5.61
N THR A 50 -4.43 -4.03 -5.67
CA THR A 50 -5.51 -3.57 -6.55
C THR A 50 -6.88 -4.16 -6.23
N VAL A 51 -7.05 -4.80 -5.07
CA VAL A 51 -8.36 -5.34 -4.67
C VAL A 51 -9.34 -4.21 -4.39
N GLY A 52 -8.89 -3.20 -3.62
CA GLY A 52 -9.66 -1.97 -3.45
C GLY A 52 -11.04 -2.16 -2.86
N TYR A 53 -11.15 -2.84 -1.71
CA TYR A 53 -12.47 -3.06 -1.09
C TYR A 53 -13.23 -1.77 -0.80
N GLY A 54 -12.51 -0.68 -0.45
CA GLY A 54 -13.16 0.59 -0.16
C GLY A 54 -13.79 0.70 1.22
N ASP A 55 -13.64 -0.32 2.05
CA ASP A 55 -14.20 -0.33 3.41
C ASP A 55 -13.39 0.55 4.37
N ILE A 56 -12.08 0.59 4.20
CA ILE A 56 -11.17 1.44 4.98
C ILE A 56 -10.37 2.27 3.98
N VAL A 57 -10.57 3.58 4.00
CA VAL A 57 -9.90 4.50 3.08
C VAL A 57 -9.55 5.80 3.82
N PRO A 58 -8.50 6.52 3.38
CA PRO A 58 -8.20 7.82 3.96
C PRO A 58 -9.31 8.83 3.63
N VAL A 59 -9.62 9.69 4.60
CA VAL A 59 -10.66 10.70 4.45
C VAL A 59 -10.10 12.11 4.45
N SER A 60 -8.87 12.32 4.94
CA SER A 60 -8.23 13.65 4.94
C SER A 60 -7.71 13.99 3.54
N ASN A 61 -7.60 15.30 3.26
CA ASN A 61 -7.01 15.73 1.99
C ASN A 61 -5.55 15.28 1.86
N LEU A 62 -4.77 15.42 2.92
CA LEU A 62 -3.37 14.98 2.91
C LEU A 62 -3.28 13.47 2.71
N GLY A 63 -4.11 12.71 3.41
CA GLY A 63 -4.14 11.26 3.26
C GLY A 63 -4.49 10.83 1.85
N ARG A 64 -5.45 11.50 1.22
CA ARG A 64 -5.84 11.20 -0.16
C ARG A 64 -4.75 11.54 -1.16
N ILE A 65 -4.04 12.66 -0.96
CA ILE A 65 -2.93 13.03 -1.84
C ILE A 65 -1.81 12.00 -1.74
N VAL A 66 -1.43 11.62 -0.54
CA VAL A 66 -0.44 10.57 -0.32
C VAL A 66 -0.90 9.25 -0.92
N ALA A 67 -2.18 8.93 -0.77
CA ALA A 67 -2.76 7.72 -1.32
C ALA A 67 -2.65 7.67 -2.85
N ILE A 68 -2.86 8.80 -3.53
CA ILE A 68 -2.75 8.85 -4.99
C ILE A 68 -1.34 8.44 -5.43
N PHE A 69 -0.32 9.03 -4.85
CA PHE A 69 1.07 8.66 -5.15
C PHE A 69 1.34 7.20 -4.80
N TYR A 70 0.82 6.76 -3.66
CA TYR A 70 1.00 5.39 -3.20
C TYR A 70 0.36 4.38 -4.15
N MET A 71 -0.81 4.69 -4.70
CA MET A 71 -1.51 3.83 -5.66
C MET A 71 -0.66 3.61 -6.91
N PHE A 72 -0.07 4.66 -7.48
CA PHE A 72 0.80 4.53 -8.64
C PHE A 72 2.04 3.70 -8.32
N PHE A 73 2.62 3.94 -7.16
CA PHE A 73 3.78 3.18 -6.71
C PHE A 73 3.43 1.70 -6.54
N GLY A 74 2.29 1.42 -5.94
CA GLY A 74 1.83 0.06 -5.69
C GLY A 74 1.56 -0.71 -6.97
N ILE A 75 0.91 -0.07 -7.95
CA ILE A 75 0.66 -0.70 -9.25
C ILE A 75 1.98 -1.04 -9.93
N SER A 76 2.94 -0.13 -9.87
CA SER A 76 4.27 -0.36 -10.46
C SER A 76 4.96 -1.56 -9.83
N MET A 77 4.92 -1.67 -8.51
CA MET A 77 5.54 -2.78 -7.78
C MET A 77 4.90 -4.12 -8.10
N ILE A 78 3.57 -4.17 -8.11
CA ILE A 78 2.84 -5.41 -8.40
C ILE A 78 3.06 -5.84 -9.86
N SER A 79 3.04 -4.89 -10.78
CA SER A 79 3.30 -5.16 -12.19
C SER A 79 4.70 -5.72 -12.39
N LEU A 80 5.69 -5.14 -11.72
CA LEU A 80 7.06 -5.61 -11.78
C LEU A 80 7.20 -7.02 -11.22
N LEU A 81 6.53 -7.30 -10.09
CA LEU A 81 6.55 -8.61 -9.48
C LEU A 81 5.98 -9.67 -10.43
N PHE A 82 4.82 -9.40 -11.04
CA PHE A 82 4.21 -10.33 -12.00
C PHE A 82 5.07 -10.52 -13.24
N PHE A 83 5.68 -9.45 -13.73
CA PHE A 83 6.58 -9.52 -14.89
C PHE A 83 7.76 -10.47 -14.60
N VAL A 84 8.40 -10.31 -13.46
CA VAL A 84 9.55 -11.13 -13.07
C VAL A 84 9.14 -12.58 -12.85
N ILE A 85 8.01 -12.82 -12.19
CA ILE A 85 7.49 -14.17 -11.97
C ILE A 85 7.20 -14.85 -13.31
N THR A 86 6.55 -14.14 -14.22
CA THR A 86 6.21 -14.68 -15.56
C THR A 86 7.46 -15.06 -16.34
N ASN A 87 8.52 -14.24 -16.27
CA ASN A 87 9.75 -14.50 -16.98
C ASN A 87 10.64 -15.57 -16.33
N THR A 88 10.42 -15.86 -15.06
CA THR A 88 11.19 -16.87 -14.34
C THR A 88 10.57 -18.26 -14.50
N PHE A 89 9.26 -18.32 -14.58
CA PHE A 89 8.52 -19.57 -14.71
C PHE A 89 7.82 -19.66 -16.06
#